data_7be22506161ab36d3f0de2f8cb2e0a3f
#
_entry.id   7be22506161ab36d3f0de2f8cb2e0a3f
#
_cell.length_a   1.000
_cell.length_b   1.000
_cell.length_c   1.000
_cell.angle_alpha   90.00
_cell.angle_beta   90.00
_cell.angle_gamma   90.00
#
_symmetry.space_group_name_H-M   'P 1'
#
loop_
_entity.id
_entity.type
_entity.pdbx_description
1 polymer ?
#
loop_
_entity_poly.entity_id
_entity_poly.type
_entity_poly.pdbx_seq_one_letter_code
_entity_poly.pdbx_strand_id
1 'polypeptide(L)'
;MTFKLIRTFAAIATASAALSSGAAFAAINLPAYNVDTSQTTVSGLSSGGFMANQLGIAYSSLFKGVGVFAAGPYMCAGLSNYTSCMYNASISSTALTNMQNSLNSYSNSGAIDNKANIASQKVYLFIGTSDTTVGQNPVTALKTQYTNNGVTTANMEHVVRSGASHTFPTDFDSTGNNGCGSAASPYISNCSYDGAKAVLQKFYGTLNPRNNAPAAGNYIEFNQTQFTTNPGMAATGWAYVPANCASGSQCKVHVALHGCQQSTDKIGDKFVKNTGYSRWADTNSIIVLFPQTKVDNTSRSTSASGSLANPNACWDWIGWYGTNFAQKAGTQMAAIKAMVDRVSSGSGSGGGSGGTTTLAAPTGVATSNATTTTMQINWNAVSGAASYNVYRNANKTNALPVTATSFTDTGLAAATQYSWTVRAADANGVEGAASAAATGTTTGSAPPPATCYTSSNYAHTTAGRATQSGGYTYAKGSNQNMGLWNTFTTTTLKMTGTNYYVIGTCP
;
A
#
# COMPACT_ATOMS: atom_id res chain seq x y z
N MET A 1 80.81 -37.61 4.13
CA MET A 1 79.74 -36.93 3.31
C MET A 1 78.43 -37.05 4.09
N THR A 2 78.05 -35.98 4.77
CA THR A 2 76.93 -35.94 5.71
C THR A 2 75.79 -35.17 5.08
N PHE A 3 74.70 -35.84 4.76
CA PHE A 3 73.47 -35.20 4.27
C PHE A 3 72.65 -34.66 5.43
N LYS A 4 72.43 -33.30 5.46
CA LYS A 4 71.48 -32.65 6.37
C LYS A 4 70.08 -32.63 5.71
N LEU A 5 69.12 -33.29 6.35
CA LEU A 5 67.69 -33.15 6.03
C LEU A 5 67.19 -31.84 6.63
N ILE A 6 66.69 -30.93 5.77
CA ILE A 6 65.96 -29.76 6.19
C ILE A 6 64.45 -30.12 6.19
N ARG A 7 63.83 -30.12 7.36
CA ARG A 7 62.34 -30.24 7.49
C ARG A 7 61.71 -28.86 7.41
N THR A 8 60.95 -28.63 6.34
CA THR A 8 60.13 -27.45 6.18
C THR A 8 58.80 -27.67 6.89
N PHE A 9 58.50 -26.89 7.91
CA PHE A 9 57.17 -26.84 8.53
C PHE A 9 56.30 -25.88 7.71
N ALA A 10 55.26 -26.39 7.08
CA ALA A 10 54.20 -25.58 6.49
C ALA A 10 53.19 -25.22 7.58
N ALA A 11 53.14 -23.94 7.95
CA ALA A 11 52.09 -23.43 8.83
C ALA A 11 50.80 -23.21 8.01
N ILE A 12 49.79 -23.99 8.31
CA ILE A 12 48.43 -23.80 7.74
C ILE A 12 47.78 -22.69 8.56
N ALA A 13 47.65 -21.49 7.98
CA ALA A 13 46.83 -20.42 8.53
C ALA A 13 45.38 -20.67 8.18
N THR A 14 44.58 -21.11 9.12
CA THR A 14 43.11 -21.17 8.98
C THR A 14 42.56 -19.76 9.12
N ALA A 15 42.19 -19.14 7.99
CA ALA A 15 41.46 -17.90 7.98
C ALA A 15 40.00 -18.19 8.37
N SER A 16 39.62 -17.87 9.61
CA SER A 16 38.23 -17.86 10.05
C SER A 16 37.51 -16.67 9.37
N ALA A 17 36.75 -16.93 8.31
CA ALA A 17 35.84 -15.97 7.77
C ALA A 17 34.68 -15.78 8.78
N ALA A 18 34.74 -14.69 9.53
CA ALA A 18 33.61 -14.24 10.32
C ALA A 18 32.49 -13.78 9.34
N LEU A 19 31.51 -14.64 9.12
CA LEU A 19 30.23 -14.25 8.51
C LEU A 19 29.57 -13.29 9.49
N SER A 20 29.70 -11.99 9.25
CA SER A 20 28.86 -10.99 9.89
C SER A 20 27.45 -11.18 9.31
N SER A 21 26.61 -11.96 10.00
CA SER A 21 25.18 -11.95 9.81
C SER A 21 24.69 -10.54 10.18
N GLY A 22 24.56 -9.67 9.17
CA GLY A 22 23.87 -8.40 9.36
C GLY A 22 22.48 -8.71 9.92
N ALA A 23 22.22 -8.28 11.14
CA ALA A 23 20.89 -8.34 11.71
C ALA A 23 19.97 -7.57 10.75
N ALA A 24 19.05 -8.26 10.09
CA ALA A 24 17.97 -7.62 9.37
C ALA A 24 17.13 -6.88 10.43
N PHE A 25 17.25 -5.57 10.48
CA PHE A 25 16.38 -4.77 11.32
C PHE A 25 14.94 -4.97 10.82
N ALA A 26 14.04 -5.35 11.72
CA ALA A 26 12.64 -5.42 11.38
C ALA A 26 12.17 -4.03 10.92
N ALA A 27 11.42 -3.98 9.80
CA ALA A 27 10.89 -2.74 9.28
C ALA A 27 10.05 -2.05 10.35
N ILE A 28 10.30 -0.77 10.57
CA ILE A 28 9.62 0.00 11.61
C ILE A 28 8.21 0.43 11.15
N ASN A 29 7.35 0.76 12.06
CA ASN A 29 6.10 1.44 11.72
C ASN A 29 6.40 2.83 11.16
N LEU A 30 5.70 3.22 10.09
CA LEU A 30 5.88 4.54 9.46
C LEU A 30 5.65 5.64 10.49
N PRO A 31 6.67 6.47 10.82
CA PRO A 31 6.52 7.55 11.79
C PRO A 31 5.62 8.68 11.28
N ALA A 32 5.14 9.50 12.21
CA ALA A 32 4.41 10.73 11.92
C ALA A 32 5.35 11.95 12.00
N TYR A 33 5.13 12.92 11.11
CA TYR A 33 5.94 14.15 11.04
C TYR A 33 5.06 15.40 10.92
N ASN A 34 5.64 16.55 11.18
CA ASN A 34 4.99 17.85 10.97
C ASN A 34 4.93 18.16 9.46
N VAL A 35 3.78 17.91 8.83
CA VAL A 35 3.59 18.05 7.39
C VAL A 35 2.56 19.10 7.04
N ASP A 36 2.89 19.98 6.08
CA ASP A 36 1.93 20.83 5.40
C ASP A 36 1.19 20.00 4.33
N THR A 37 0.03 19.49 4.67
CA THR A 37 -0.79 18.66 3.77
C THR A 37 -1.29 19.40 2.54
N SER A 38 -1.32 20.75 2.57
CA SER A 38 -1.70 21.59 1.41
C SER A 38 -0.67 21.54 0.28
N GLN A 39 0.50 20.95 0.52
CA GLN A 39 1.59 20.80 -0.42
C GLN A 39 1.92 19.30 -0.73
N THR A 40 0.96 18.42 -0.53
CA THR A 40 1.12 16.99 -0.86
C THR A 40 1.11 16.78 -2.37
N THR A 41 2.08 16.00 -2.88
CA THR A 41 2.25 15.77 -4.31
C THR A 41 2.59 14.30 -4.59
N VAL A 42 2.40 13.87 -5.85
CA VAL A 42 2.69 12.49 -6.28
C VAL A 42 3.33 12.51 -7.67
N SER A 43 4.25 11.59 -7.90
CA SER A 43 4.73 11.30 -9.25
C SER A 43 5.10 9.83 -9.42
N GLY A 44 5.23 9.39 -10.67
CA GLY A 44 5.63 8.01 -10.95
C GLY A 44 5.95 7.76 -12.41
N LEU A 45 6.62 6.63 -12.66
CA LEU A 45 6.98 6.15 -14.00
C LEU A 45 6.08 4.98 -14.41
N SER A 46 5.64 4.95 -15.69
CA SER A 46 4.95 3.80 -16.29
C SER A 46 3.71 3.40 -15.46
N SER A 47 3.59 2.18 -14.94
CA SER A 47 2.49 1.81 -14.04
C SER A 47 2.39 2.73 -12.83
N GLY A 48 3.53 3.20 -12.27
CA GLY A 48 3.56 4.24 -11.25
C GLY A 48 3.07 5.59 -11.73
N GLY A 49 3.28 5.92 -13.01
CA GLY A 49 2.72 7.11 -13.66
C GLY A 49 1.20 7.03 -13.79
N PHE A 50 0.66 5.86 -14.17
CA PHE A 50 -0.79 5.61 -14.17
C PHE A 50 -1.36 5.71 -12.76
N MET A 51 -0.69 5.11 -11.76
CA MET A 51 -1.11 5.20 -10.35
C MET A 51 -1.03 6.64 -9.82
N ALA A 52 0.02 7.41 -10.19
CA ALA A 52 0.13 8.82 -9.81
C ALA A 52 -1.02 9.65 -10.39
N ASN A 53 -1.39 9.40 -11.65
CA ASN A 53 -2.56 10.01 -12.29
C ASN A 53 -3.87 9.61 -11.57
N GLN A 54 -4.04 8.32 -11.25
CA GLN A 54 -5.20 7.82 -10.51
C GLN A 54 -5.33 8.50 -9.13
N LEU A 55 -4.24 8.57 -8.36
CA LEU A 55 -4.20 9.23 -7.06
C LEU A 55 -4.51 10.73 -7.17
N GLY A 56 -3.89 11.40 -8.16
CA GLY A 56 -4.09 12.83 -8.41
C GLY A 56 -5.55 13.17 -8.73
N ILE A 57 -6.26 12.30 -9.44
CA ILE A 57 -7.66 12.50 -9.79
C ILE A 57 -8.58 12.08 -8.63
N ALA A 58 -8.38 10.86 -8.09
CA ALA A 58 -9.28 10.32 -7.08
C ALA A 58 -9.20 11.07 -5.74
N TYR A 59 -8.02 11.59 -5.39
CA TYR A 59 -7.78 12.40 -4.19
C TYR A 59 -7.33 13.82 -4.56
N SER A 60 -8.02 14.44 -5.52
CA SER A 60 -7.66 15.76 -6.04
C SER A 60 -7.75 16.89 -5.01
N SER A 61 -8.47 16.70 -3.92
CA SER A 61 -8.45 17.60 -2.76
C SER A 61 -7.14 17.56 -1.97
N LEU A 62 -6.44 16.43 -2.00
CA LEU A 62 -5.16 16.21 -1.31
C LEU A 62 -3.96 16.49 -2.21
N PHE A 63 -3.87 15.83 -3.36
CA PHE A 63 -2.71 15.94 -4.24
C PHE A 63 -2.76 17.22 -5.08
N LYS A 64 -1.92 18.20 -4.72
CA LYS A 64 -1.83 19.50 -5.40
C LYS A 64 -0.89 19.50 -6.59
N GLY A 65 -0.03 18.49 -6.71
CA GLY A 65 0.86 18.28 -7.84
C GLY A 65 0.86 16.82 -8.29
N VAL A 66 0.82 16.60 -9.59
CA VAL A 66 0.79 15.27 -10.23
C VAL A 66 1.84 15.20 -11.33
N GLY A 67 2.83 14.31 -11.17
CA GLY A 67 3.91 14.07 -12.13
C GLY A 67 3.76 12.71 -12.80
N VAL A 68 3.68 12.69 -14.11
CA VAL A 68 3.49 11.47 -14.88
C VAL A 68 4.65 11.31 -15.86
N PHE A 69 5.47 10.31 -15.61
CA PHE A 69 6.52 9.89 -16.54
C PHE A 69 6.02 8.68 -17.33
N ALA A 70 5.87 8.83 -18.63
CA ALA A 70 5.47 7.76 -19.56
C ALA A 70 4.23 6.96 -19.12
N ALA A 71 3.06 7.61 -19.05
CA ALA A 71 1.77 6.96 -18.81
C ALA A 71 0.64 7.70 -19.54
N GLY A 72 -0.54 7.10 -19.60
CA GLY A 72 -1.70 7.60 -20.34
C GLY A 72 -2.82 8.16 -19.47
N PRO A 73 -3.98 8.46 -20.09
CA PRO A 73 -5.13 9.05 -19.43
C PRO A 73 -5.71 8.19 -18.30
N TYR A 74 -6.38 8.83 -17.37
CA TYR A 74 -7.21 8.19 -16.36
C TYR A 74 -8.30 7.34 -17.03
N MET A 75 -8.50 6.11 -16.54
CA MET A 75 -9.41 5.09 -17.08
C MET A 75 -9.07 4.59 -18.49
N CYS A 76 -7.88 4.89 -19.02
CA CYS A 76 -7.49 4.41 -20.35
C CYS A 76 -7.59 2.88 -20.46
N ALA A 77 -6.96 2.15 -19.56
CA ALA A 77 -7.03 0.69 -19.55
C ALA A 77 -8.36 0.16 -18.99
N GLY A 78 -9.03 0.90 -18.12
CA GLY A 78 -10.28 0.47 -17.47
C GLY A 78 -11.51 0.39 -18.39
N LEU A 79 -11.44 0.98 -19.59
CA LEU A 79 -12.52 1.00 -20.56
C LEU A 79 -12.23 0.23 -21.84
N SER A 80 -10.99 -0.30 -21.98
CA SER A 80 -10.55 -0.99 -23.18
C SER A 80 -9.44 -2.00 -22.83
N ASN A 81 -8.76 -2.53 -23.84
CA ASN A 81 -7.56 -3.33 -23.62
C ASN A 81 -6.41 -2.42 -23.16
N TYR A 82 -5.59 -2.88 -22.19
CA TYR A 82 -4.43 -2.11 -21.69
C TYR A 82 -3.46 -1.72 -22.80
N THR A 83 -3.34 -2.49 -23.89
CA THR A 83 -2.49 -2.16 -25.06
C THR A 83 -2.94 -0.89 -25.77
N SER A 84 -4.20 -0.48 -25.63
CA SER A 84 -4.71 0.80 -26.16
C SER A 84 -4.09 2.03 -25.46
N CYS A 85 -3.37 1.82 -24.36
CA CYS A 85 -2.67 2.85 -23.60
C CYS A 85 -1.15 2.72 -23.68
N MET A 86 -0.63 1.82 -24.52
CA MET A 86 0.76 1.48 -24.68
C MET A 86 1.16 1.48 -26.16
N TYR A 87 2.44 1.24 -26.43
CA TYR A 87 2.98 1.04 -27.79
C TYR A 87 2.68 2.19 -28.74
N ASN A 88 2.69 3.41 -28.21
CA ASN A 88 2.34 4.64 -28.94
C ASN A 88 0.94 4.59 -29.61
N ALA A 89 0.02 3.83 -29.04
CA ALA A 89 -1.34 3.72 -29.57
C ALA A 89 -2.03 5.08 -29.62
N SER A 90 -2.72 5.35 -30.73
CA SER A 90 -3.54 6.55 -30.88
C SER A 90 -4.82 6.40 -30.08
N ILE A 91 -5.10 7.36 -29.19
CA ILE A 91 -6.34 7.43 -28.43
C ILE A 91 -7.31 8.37 -29.13
N SER A 92 -8.41 7.83 -29.64
CA SER A 92 -9.40 8.62 -30.35
C SER A 92 -10.13 9.61 -29.43
N SER A 93 -10.71 10.66 -30.02
CA SER A 93 -11.56 11.61 -29.26
C SER A 93 -12.75 10.92 -28.58
N THR A 94 -13.36 9.93 -29.22
CA THR A 94 -14.44 9.12 -28.63
C THR A 94 -13.95 8.34 -27.42
N ALA A 95 -12.80 7.67 -27.50
CA ALA A 95 -12.21 6.96 -26.37
C ALA A 95 -11.91 7.92 -25.20
N LEU A 96 -11.33 9.08 -25.50
CA LEU A 96 -11.06 10.09 -24.46
C LEU A 96 -12.33 10.64 -23.84
N THR A 97 -13.42 10.81 -24.62
CA THR A 97 -14.73 11.19 -24.11
C THR A 97 -15.31 10.13 -23.16
N ASN A 98 -15.18 8.85 -23.49
CA ASN A 98 -15.63 7.76 -22.61
C ASN A 98 -14.86 7.73 -21.28
N MET A 99 -13.54 7.97 -21.31
CA MET A 99 -12.72 8.11 -20.09
C MET A 99 -13.19 9.32 -19.26
N GLN A 100 -13.50 10.44 -19.91
CA GLN A 100 -14.03 11.63 -19.23
C GLN A 100 -15.40 11.37 -18.61
N ASN A 101 -16.27 10.61 -19.28
CA ASN A 101 -17.59 10.23 -18.75
C ASN A 101 -17.45 9.38 -17.48
N SER A 102 -16.49 8.46 -17.44
CA SER A 102 -16.19 7.68 -16.23
C SER A 102 -15.70 8.59 -15.10
N LEU A 103 -14.78 9.52 -15.37
CA LEU A 103 -14.30 10.50 -14.39
C LEU A 103 -15.47 11.35 -13.85
N ASN A 104 -16.35 11.84 -14.73
CA ASN A 104 -17.54 12.60 -14.35
C ASN A 104 -18.47 11.78 -13.46
N SER A 105 -18.76 10.52 -13.83
CA SER A 105 -19.60 9.60 -13.07
C SER A 105 -19.03 9.33 -11.68
N TYR A 106 -17.74 9.04 -11.59
CA TYR A 106 -17.08 8.79 -10.30
C TYR A 106 -17.03 10.04 -9.40
N SER A 107 -16.83 11.22 -9.99
CA SER A 107 -16.93 12.47 -9.24
C SER A 107 -18.34 12.72 -8.70
N ASN A 108 -19.37 12.49 -9.53
CA ASN A 108 -20.76 12.69 -9.15
C ASN A 108 -21.22 11.69 -8.07
N SER A 109 -20.70 10.46 -8.08
CA SER A 109 -21.02 9.43 -7.08
C SER A 109 -20.18 9.54 -5.79
N GLY A 110 -19.19 10.43 -5.74
CA GLY A 110 -18.24 10.54 -4.62
C GLY A 110 -17.17 9.45 -4.57
N ALA A 111 -17.12 8.57 -5.59
CA ALA A 111 -16.08 7.54 -5.72
C ALA A 111 -14.66 8.12 -5.88
N ILE A 112 -14.59 9.35 -6.40
CA ILE A 112 -13.41 10.22 -6.39
C ILE A 112 -13.78 11.58 -5.81
N ASP A 113 -12.82 12.44 -5.56
CA ASP A 113 -13.08 13.82 -5.15
C ASP A 113 -13.77 14.64 -6.24
N ASN A 114 -14.27 15.81 -5.86
CA ASN A 114 -14.87 16.73 -6.84
C ASN A 114 -13.84 17.06 -7.93
N LYS A 115 -14.17 16.75 -9.18
CA LYS A 115 -13.30 16.99 -10.33
C LYS A 115 -12.89 18.44 -10.53
N ALA A 116 -13.63 19.41 -9.98
CA ALA A 116 -13.27 20.81 -10.03
C ALA A 116 -11.90 21.10 -9.37
N ASN A 117 -11.47 20.25 -8.42
CA ASN A 117 -10.15 20.37 -7.79
C ASN A 117 -9.01 20.18 -8.80
N ILE A 118 -9.20 19.39 -9.86
CA ILE A 118 -8.19 19.08 -10.88
C ILE A 118 -7.67 20.36 -11.55
N ALA A 119 -8.54 21.34 -11.79
CA ALA A 119 -8.19 22.57 -12.46
C ALA A 119 -7.05 23.36 -11.76
N SER A 120 -6.93 23.22 -10.45
CA SER A 120 -5.89 23.90 -9.64
C SER A 120 -4.59 23.14 -9.49
N GLN A 121 -4.53 21.87 -9.94
CA GLN A 121 -3.35 21.04 -9.79
C GLN A 121 -2.19 21.53 -10.67
N LYS A 122 -0.97 21.40 -10.16
CA LYS A 122 0.25 21.51 -10.95
C LYS A 122 0.58 20.17 -11.58
N VAL A 123 0.61 20.11 -12.90
CA VAL A 123 0.77 18.88 -13.67
C VAL A 123 2.10 18.89 -14.40
N TYR A 124 2.86 17.81 -14.27
CA TYR A 124 4.10 17.58 -14.99
C TYR A 124 4.01 16.28 -15.78
N LEU A 125 4.20 16.35 -17.10
CA LEU A 125 4.14 15.21 -18.01
C LEU A 125 5.50 15.06 -18.71
N PHE A 126 6.02 13.83 -18.72
CA PHE A 126 7.30 13.52 -19.38
C PHE A 126 7.18 12.30 -20.28
N ILE A 127 7.78 12.37 -21.47
CA ILE A 127 7.93 11.23 -22.38
C ILE A 127 9.22 11.34 -23.18
N GLY A 128 9.85 10.22 -23.45
CA GLY A 128 10.98 10.13 -24.36
C GLY A 128 10.55 9.89 -25.80
N THR A 129 11.28 10.44 -26.79
CA THR A 129 10.98 10.19 -28.20
C THR A 129 11.27 8.76 -28.63
N SER A 130 12.14 8.05 -27.90
CA SER A 130 12.50 6.65 -28.15
C SER A 130 11.74 5.67 -27.22
N ASP A 131 10.72 6.14 -26.50
CA ASP A 131 9.86 5.29 -25.68
C ASP A 131 8.88 4.51 -26.58
N THR A 132 9.15 3.22 -26.76
CA THR A 132 8.29 2.29 -27.51
C THR A 132 7.34 1.50 -26.60
N THR A 133 7.48 1.62 -25.28
CA THR A 133 6.62 0.91 -24.30
C THR A 133 5.29 1.63 -24.10
N VAL A 134 5.31 2.92 -23.85
CA VAL A 134 4.09 3.76 -23.76
C VAL A 134 3.97 4.65 -25.01
N GLY A 135 4.98 5.49 -25.27
CA GLY A 135 5.02 6.37 -26.41
C GLY A 135 4.31 7.71 -26.21
N GLN A 136 4.43 8.59 -27.19
CA GLN A 136 3.99 9.99 -27.09
C GLN A 136 2.47 10.17 -27.18
N ASN A 137 1.77 9.34 -27.95
CA ASN A 137 0.33 9.49 -28.16
C ASN A 137 -0.49 9.35 -26.86
N PRO A 138 -0.29 8.32 -26.00
CA PRO A 138 -0.98 8.23 -24.72
C PRO A 138 -0.71 9.43 -23.79
N VAL A 139 0.53 9.94 -23.76
CA VAL A 139 0.86 11.12 -22.93
C VAL A 139 0.22 12.39 -23.49
N THR A 140 0.12 12.52 -24.80
CA THR A 140 -0.57 13.63 -25.46
C THR A 140 -2.08 13.59 -25.15
N ALA A 141 -2.69 12.41 -25.15
CA ALA A 141 -4.09 12.24 -24.76
C ALA A 141 -4.30 12.56 -23.26
N LEU A 142 -3.34 12.19 -22.39
CA LEU A 142 -3.36 12.59 -20.98
C LEU A 142 -3.31 14.11 -20.80
N LYS A 143 -2.42 14.79 -21.54
CA LYS A 143 -2.38 16.25 -21.58
C LYS A 143 -3.75 16.83 -21.93
N THR A 144 -4.38 16.30 -22.98
CA THR A 144 -5.73 16.72 -23.41
C THR A 144 -6.76 16.50 -22.31
N GLN A 145 -6.71 15.34 -21.61
CA GLN A 145 -7.65 15.07 -20.50
C GLN A 145 -7.50 16.08 -19.36
N TYR A 146 -6.28 16.44 -18.95
CA TYR A 146 -6.06 17.49 -17.94
C TYR A 146 -6.55 18.86 -18.42
N THR A 147 -6.31 19.23 -19.68
CA THR A 147 -6.82 20.48 -20.27
C THR A 147 -8.35 20.51 -20.25
N ASN A 148 -9.00 19.40 -20.60
CA ASN A 148 -10.48 19.28 -20.58
C ASN A 148 -11.05 19.39 -19.14
N ASN A 149 -10.23 19.13 -18.11
CA ASN A 149 -10.60 19.33 -16.71
C ASN A 149 -10.12 20.67 -16.13
N GLY A 150 -9.76 21.63 -16.98
CA GLY A 150 -9.48 23.02 -16.61
C GLY A 150 -8.05 23.32 -16.20
N VAL A 151 -7.11 22.36 -16.29
CA VAL A 151 -5.69 22.65 -16.00
C VAL A 151 -5.14 23.57 -17.08
N THR A 152 -4.70 24.76 -16.66
CA THR A 152 -4.16 25.77 -17.56
C THR A 152 -2.71 25.44 -18.00
N THR A 153 -2.24 26.09 -19.07
CA THR A 153 -0.83 25.96 -19.52
C THR A 153 0.16 26.45 -18.46
N ALA A 154 -0.21 27.43 -17.64
CA ALA A 154 0.60 27.89 -16.51
C ALA A 154 0.81 26.80 -15.44
N ASN A 155 -0.19 25.97 -15.24
CA ASN A 155 -0.17 24.87 -14.27
C ASN A 155 0.36 23.56 -14.87
N MET A 156 0.49 23.43 -16.19
CA MET A 156 0.92 22.19 -16.85
C MET A 156 2.25 22.37 -17.57
N GLU A 157 3.12 21.39 -17.41
CA GLU A 157 4.37 21.26 -18.19
C GLU A 157 4.37 19.91 -18.90
N HIS A 158 4.71 19.91 -20.19
CA HIS A 158 4.83 18.68 -20.97
C HIS A 158 6.19 18.66 -21.66
N VAL A 159 7.04 17.74 -21.21
CA VAL A 159 8.41 17.55 -21.69
C VAL A 159 8.48 16.34 -22.61
N VAL A 160 8.97 16.55 -23.82
CA VAL A 160 9.32 15.48 -24.77
C VAL A 160 10.83 15.45 -24.91
N ARG A 161 11.48 14.42 -24.33
CA ARG A 161 12.95 14.33 -24.33
C ARG A 161 13.46 13.53 -25.51
N SER A 162 14.27 14.17 -26.35
CA SER A 162 14.89 13.51 -27.50
C SER A 162 15.82 12.37 -27.05
N GLY A 163 15.72 11.21 -27.71
CA GLY A 163 16.55 10.03 -27.47
C GLY A 163 16.30 9.29 -26.16
N ALA A 164 15.44 9.79 -25.28
CA ALA A 164 15.09 9.06 -24.07
C ALA A 164 14.16 7.88 -24.40
N SER A 165 14.49 6.73 -23.85
CA SER A 165 13.73 5.48 -23.91
C SER A 165 12.71 5.41 -22.77
N HIS A 166 12.09 4.25 -22.55
CA HIS A 166 11.20 4.02 -21.41
C HIS A 166 11.98 3.94 -20.09
N THR A 167 12.22 5.08 -19.45
CA THR A 167 13.11 5.20 -18.28
C THR A 167 12.77 6.40 -17.42
N PHE A 168 13.17 6.37 -16.15
CA PHE A 168 13.19 7.55 -15.30
C PHE A 168 14.49 8.34 -15.58
N PRO A 169 14.41 9.62 -16.03
CA PRO A 169 15.59 10.36 -16.45
C PRO A 169 16.33 11.01 -15.27
N THR A 170 17.65 10.93 -15.30
CA THR A 170 18.57 11.62 -14.39
C THR A 170 19.59 12.46 -15.17
N ASP A 171 20.31 13.36 -14.49
CA ASP A 171 21.45 14.11 -15.02
C ASP A 171 22.78 13.66 -14.40
N PHE A 172 22.78 12.51 -13.75
CA PHE A 172 23.95 11.94 -13.08
C PHE A 172 23.97 10.43 -13.26
N ASP A 173 25.19 9.89 -13.16
CA ASP A 173 25.41 8.46 -13.12
C ASP A 173 25.35 7.95 -11.68
N SER A 174 24.65 6.86 -11.48
CA SER A 174 24.69 6.06 -10.26
C SER A 174 25.01 4.62 -10.64
N THR A 175 25.67 3.89 -9.76
CA THR A 175 26.03 2.49 -10.03
C THR A 175 24.80 1.67 -10.43
N GLY A 176 24.83 1.14 -11.63
CA GLY A 176 23.78 0.31 -12.21
C GLY A 176 22.67 1.08 -12.95
N ASN A 177 22.77 2.40 -13.10
CA ASN A 177 21.91 3.15 -14.02
C ASN A 177 22.35 2.94 -15.48
N ASN A 178 21.44 3.16 -16.41
CA ASN A 178 21.65 2.99 -17.85
C ASN A 178 21.98 4.31 -18.56
N GLY A 179 22.40 4.21 -19.82
CA GLY A 179 22.37 5.33 -20.77
C GLY A 179 20.93 5.62 -21.21
N CYS A 180 20.67 6.85 -21.67
CA CYS A 180 19.34 7.39 -21.94
C CYS A 180 18.50 6.59 -22.95
N GLY A 181 19.15 6.03 -23.99
CA GLY A 181 18.49 5.22 -25.02
C GLY A 181 18.16 3.77 -24.63
N SER A 182 18.39 3.37 -23.36
CA SER A 182 18.20 2.01 -22.90
C SER A 182 16.86 1.85 -22.19
N ALA A 183 15.98 0.96 -22.69
CA ALA A 183 14.76 0.50 -22.03
C ALA A 183 15.01 -0.85 -21.33
N ALA A 184 15.93 -0.88 -20.37
CA ALA A 184 16.31 -2.07 -19.64
C ALA A 184 16.39 -1.79 -18.14
N SER A 185 16.34 -2.86 -17.31
CA SER A 185 16.53 -2.74 -15.86
C SER A 185 17.83 -1.97 -15.54
N PRO A 186 17.82 -1.03 -14.61
CA PRO A 186 16.74 -0.69 -13.66
C PRO A 186 15.73 0.34 -14.19
N TYR A 187 15.71 0.67 -15.47
CA TYR A 187 14.85 1.71 -16.08
C TYR A 187 15.02 3.08 -15.43
N ILE A 188 16.25 3.39 -15.06
CA ILE A 188 16.73 4.69 -14.57
C ILE A 188 17.96 5.03 -15.39
N SER A 189 17.99 6.18 -16.04
CA SER A 189 19.01 6.47 -17.04
C SER A 189 19.49 7.91 -16.97
N ASN A 190 20.82 8.09 -17.15
CA ASN A 190 21.38 9.40 -17.36
C ASN A 190 20.99 9.92 -18.75
N CYS A 191 20.07 10.87 -18.79
CA CYS A 191 19.58 11.55 -19.98
C CYS A 191 20.07 13.00 -20.07
N SER A 192 21.06 13.38 -19.26
CA SER A 192 21.42 14.79 -19.06
C SER A 192 20.19 15.65 -18.76
N TYR A 193 19.26 15.07 -17.98
CA TYR A 193 18.00 15.70 -17.61
C TYR A 193 17.57 15.20 -16.23
N ASP A 194 17.50 16.09 -15.24
CA ASP A 194 17.10 15.76 -13.87
C ASP A 194 15.58 15.76 -13.75
N GLY A 195 14.98 14.58 -13.91
CA GLY A 195 13.52 14.39 -13.83
C GLY A 195 12.97 14.67 -12.44
N ALA A 196 13.71 14.29 -11.39
CA ALA A 196 13.30 14.58 -10.01
C ALA A 196 13.30 16.09 -9.75
N LYS A 197 14.33 16.82 -10.19
CA LYS A 197 14.34 18.29 -10.11
C LYS A 197 13.14 18.88 -10.83
N ALA A 198 12.95 18.52 -12.09
CA ALA A 198 11.94 19.13 -12.93
C ALA A 198 10.54 18.99 -12.35
N VAL A 199 10.17 17.79 -11.91
CA VAL A 199 8.85 17.54 -11.35
C VAL A 199 8.65 18.25 -9.99
N LEU A 200 9.65 18.21 -9.10
CA LEU A 200 9.57 18.89 -7.81
C LEU A 200 9.58 20.42 -7.96
N GLN A 201 10.34 20.94 -8.91
CA GLN A 201 10.36 22.37 -9.23
C GLN A 201 9.01 22.85 -9.80
N LYS A 202 8.36 22.03 -10.64
CA LYS A 202 7.00 22.31 -11.12
C LYS A 202 6.02 22.43 -9.95
N PHE A 203 6.15 21.58 -8.95
CA PHE A 203 5.24 21.57 -7.80
C PHE A 203 5.50 22.69 -6.80
N TYR A 204 6.75 22.87 -6.44
CA TYR A 204 7.15 23.70 -5.29
C TYR A 204 7.80 25.03 -5.67
N GLY A 205 8.03 25.27 -6.97
CA GLY A 205 8.74 26.46 -7.44
C GLY A 205 10.26 26.31 -7.30
N THR A 206 10.96 27.41 -7.04
CA THR A 206 12.42 27.42 -6.91
C THR A 206 12.87 26.50 -5.78
N LEU A 207 13.80 25.60 -6.09
CA LEU A 207 14.40 24.67 -5.13
C LEU A 207 15.77 25.13 -4.69
N ASN A 208 16.11 24.88 -3.43
CA ASN A 208 17.50 24.96 -2.96
C ASN A 208 18.39 23.95 -3.71
N PRO A 209 19.70 24.19 -3.86
CA PRO A 209 20.61 23.24 -4.49
C PRO A 209 20.55 21.86 -3.83
N ARG A 210 20.59 20.81 -4.67
CA ARG A 210 20.50 19.42 -4.19
C ARG A 210 21.72 19.00 -3.36
N ASN A 211 21.51 18.11 -2.40
CA ASN A 211 22.57 17.36 -1.74
C ASN A 211 22.92 16.12 -2.58
N ASN A 212 24.14 16.04 -3.09
CA ASN A 212 24.57 14.91 -3.92
C ASN A 212 24.92 13.64 -3.11
N ALA A 213 25.01 13.76 -1.79
CA ALA A 213 25.30 12.65 -0.86
C ALA A 213 24.31 12.64 0.33
N PRO A 214 23.01 12.36 0.08
CA PRO A 214 22.04 12.26 1.15
C PRO A 214 22.47 11.22 2.19
N ALA A 215 22.30 11.55 3.48
CA ALA A 215 22.74 10.66 4.55
C ALA A 215 21.97 9.32 4.54
N ALA A 216 22.69 8.22 4.69
CA ALA A 216 22.09 6.87 4.67
C ALA A 216 21.04 6.68 5.78
N GLY A 217 21.23 7.30 6.96
CA GLY A 217 20.29 7.23 8.07
C GLY A 217 18.96 7.95 7.85
N ASN A 218 18.83 8.75 6.78
CA ASN A 218 17.59 9.43 6.42
C ASN A 218 16.65 8.53 5.59
N TYR A 219 17.11 7.35 5.13
CA TYR A 219 16.28 6.36 4.48
C TYR A 219 15.72 5.40 5.52
N ILE A 220 14.41 5.28 5.55
CA ILE A 220 13.67 4.46 6.50
C ILE A 220 12.92 3.38 5.72
N GLU A 221 13.19 2.11 6.03
CA GLU A 221 12.36 1.01 5.58
C GLU A 221 11.21 0.81 6.58
N PHE A 222 9.97 0.91 6.12
CA PHE A 222 8.80 0.82 6.98
C PHE A 222 7.86 -0.33 6.59
N ASN A 223 7.11 -0.82 7.58
CA ASN A 223 6.12 -1.87 7.41
C ASN A 223 4.88 -1.36 6.68
N GLN A 224 4.61 -1.85 5.45
CA GLN A 224 3.41 -1.53 4.66
C GLN A 224 2.20 -2.37 5.04
N THR A 225 2.38 -3.52 5.71
CA THR A 225 1.27 -4.43 6.04
C THR A 225 0.27 -3.80 7.01
N GLN A 226 0.67 -2.75 7.73
CA GLN A 226 -0.24 -1.97 8.58
C GLN A 226 -1.27 -1.15 7.78
N PHE A 227 -1.05 -0.94 6.48
CA PHE A 227 -1.93 -0.13 5.63
C PHE A 227 -2.75 -0.96 4.66
N THR A 228 -2.36 -2.21 4.39
CA THR A 228 -3.00 -3.02 3.37
C THR A 228 -2.69 -4.50 3.52
N THR A 229 -3.65 -5.32 3.11
CA THR A 229 -3.49 -6.76 2.88
C THR A 229 -3.49 -7.10 1.38
N ASN A 230 -3.38 -6.09 0.50
CA ASN A 230 -3.38 -6.30 -0.96
C ASN A 230 -2.21 -7.21 -1.38
N PRO A 231 -2.47 -8.31 -2.09
CA PRO A 231 -1.44 -9.29 -2.44
C PRO A 231 -0.37 -8.75 -3.42
N GLY A 232 -0.65 -7.66 -4.13
CA GLY A 232 0.30 -6.98 -5.01
C GLY A 232 1.14 -5.91 -4.32
N MET A 233 0.95 -5.68 -3.02
CA MET A 233 1.78 -4.76 -2.23
C MET A 233 2.86 -5.53 -1.48
N ALA A 234 4.10 -5.01 -1.47
CA ALA A 234 5.20 -5.57 -0.70
C ALA A 234 4.97 -5.41 0.81
N ALA A 235 5.64 -6.22 1.61
CA ALA A 235 5.57 -6.11 3.07
C ALA A 235 6.17 -4.81 3.59
N THR A 236 7.18 -4.28 2.88
CA THR A 236 7.88 -3.05 3.26
C THR A 236 7.85 -2.01 2.14
N GLY A 237 7.94 -0.75 2.52
CA GLY A 237 8.15 0.40 1.66
C GLY A 237 9.27 1.26 2.22
N TRP A 238 9.63 2.33 1.51
CA TRP A 238 10.70 3.23 1.90
C TRP A 238 10.19 4.66 2.07
N ALA A 239 10.82 5.37 3.00
CA ALA A 239 10.67 6.82 3.13
C ALA A 239 12.06 7.46 3.19
N TYR A 240 12.22 8.62 2.57
CA TYR A 240 13.34 9.51 2.79
C TYR A 240 12.86 10.68 3.66
N VAL A 241 13.50 10.88 4.80
CA VAL A 241 13.13 11.91 5.78
C VAL A 241 14.33 12.81 6.04
N PRO A 242 14.32 14.07 5.54
CA PRO A 242 15.37 15.03 5.85
C PRO A 242 15.56 15.23 7.36
N ALA A 243 16.78 15.47 7.80
CA ALA A 243 17.11 15.60 9.23
C ALA A 243 16.29 16.69 9.93
N ASN A 244 16.03 17.81 9.25
CA ASN A 244 15.18 18.87 9.80
C ASN A 244 13.71 18.45 9.93
N CYS A 245 13.20 17.61 9.02
CA CYS A 245 11.85 17.04 9.14
C CYS A 245 11.77 16.05 10.31
N ALA A 246 12.80 15.22 10.48
CA ALA A 246 12.91 14.30 11.60
C ALA A 246 12.99 15.04 12.95
N SER A 247 13.58 16.23 13.00
CA SER A 247 13.65 17.07 14.18
C SER A 247 12.44 17.99 14.42
N GLY A 248 11.35 17.84 13.63
CA GLY A 248 10.06 18.51 13.87
C GLY A 248 9.79 19.74 13.02
N SER A 249 10.69 20.15 12.12
CA SER A 249 10.39 21.24 11.18
C SER A 249 9.18 20.87 10.31
N GLN A 250 8.38 21.88 9.93
CA GLN A 250 7.30 21.66 8.98
C GLN A 250 7.85 21.31 7.61
N CYS A 251 7.35 20.21 7.05
CA CYS A 251 7.82 19.64 5.77
C CYS A 251 6.67 19.39 4.82
N LYS A 252 7.00 19.12 3.56
CA LYS A 252 6.09 18.72 2.49
C LYS A 252 6.16 17.20 2.33
N VAL A 253 5.15 16.60 1.70
CA VAL A 253 5.17 15.16 1.33
C VAL A 253 5.08 15.01 -0.18
N HIS A 254 5.97 14.21 -0.71
CA HIS A 254 5.94 13.72 -2.08
C HIS A 254 5.88 12.20 -2.11
N VAL A 255 4.97 11.63 -2.91
CA VAL A 255 4.90 10.18 -3.15
C VAL A 255 5.57 9.89 -4.49
N ALA A 256 6.60 9.05 -4.51
CA ALA A 256 7.31 8.64 -5.71
C ALA A 256 7.06 7.16 -6.01
N LEU A 257 6.43 6.88 -7.15
CA LEU A 257 5.95 5.54 -7.53
C LEU A 257 6.81 4.97 -8.65
N HIS A 258 7.39 3.79 -8.41
CA HIS A 258 8.20 3.06 -9.38
C HIS A 258 7.35 2.49 -10.53
N GLY A 259 7.97 2.12 -11.65
CA GLY A 259 7.32 1.41 -12.75
C GLY A 259 7.27 -0.10 -12.54
N CYS A 260 6.70 -0.82 -13.52
CA CYS A 260 6.83 -2.27 -13.56
C CYS A 260 8.32 -2.65 -13.58
N GLN A 261 8.67 -3.78 -12.95
CA GLN A 261 10.04 -4.30 -12.81
C GLN A 261 11.01 -3.40 -12.01
N GLN A 262 10.48 -2.41 -11.28
CA GLN A 262 11.30 -1.50 -10.47
C GLN A 262 11.03 -1.60 -8.96
N SER A 263 10.22 -2.55 -8.52
CA SER A 263 10.05 -2.84 -7.08
C SER A 263 11.35 -3.31 -6.45
N THR A 264 11.43 -3.24 -5.13
CA THR A 264 12.60 -3.73 -4.38
C THR A 264 12.93 -5.20 -4.66
N ASP A 265 11.92 -6.03 -4.94
CA ASP A 265 12.12 -7.44 -5.34
C ASP A 265 12.86 -7.58 -6.69
N LYS A 266 12.79 -6.57 -7.55
CA LYS A 266 13.37 -6.61 -8.91
C LYS A 266 14.73 -5.93 -9.02
N ILE A 267 14.88 -4.77 -8.39
CA ILE A 267 16.09 -3.93 -8.55
C ILE A 267 16.72 -3.48 -7.24
N GLY A 268 16.27 -4.04 -6.09
CA GLY A 268 16.70 -3.55 -4.79
C GLY A 268 16.24 -2.11 -4.55
N ASP A 269 17.01 -1.34 -3.84
CA ASP A 269 16.69 0.05 -3.48
C ASP A 269 17.03 1.11 -4.55
N LYS A 270 17.32 0.68 -5.79
CA LYS A 270 17.77 1.61 -6.84
C LYS A 270 16.73 2.68 -7.17
N PHE A 271 15.42 2.34 -7.22
CA PHE A 271 14.42 3.38 -7.47
C PHE A 271 14.40 4.43 -6.35
N VAL A 272 14.58 4.00 -5.10
CA VAL A 272 14.62 4.88 -3.92
C VAL A 272 15.85 5.79 -3.93
N LYS A 273 17.03 5.26 -4.27
CA LYS A 273 18.32 5.94 -4.12
C LYS A 273 18.82 6.61 -5.40
N ASN A 274 18.51 6.05 -6.58
CA ASN A 274 19.14 6.44 -7.83
C ASN A 274 18.28 7.38 -8.70
N THR A 275 17.01 7.63 -8.37
CA THR A 275 16.14 8.56 -9.11
C THR A 275 16.42 10.04 -8.83
N GLY A 276 17.13 10.34 -7.74
CA GLY A 276 17.49 11.71 -7.37
C GLY A 276 16.49 12.42 -6.48
N TYR A 277 15.32 11.87 -6.21
CA TYR A 277 14.32 12.51 -5.33
C TYR A 277 14.91 12.88 -3.98
N SER A 278 15.63 11.98 -3.33
CA SER A 278 16.25 12.22 -2.01
C SER A 278 17.27 13.35 -2.02
N ARG A 279 18.00 13.54 -3.14
CA ARG A 279 18.99 14.61 -3.28
C ARG A 279 18.35 16.01 -3.20
N TRP A 280 17.16 16.17 -3.81
CA TRP A 280 16.40 17.41 -3.77
C TRP A 280 15.57 17.53 -2.50
N ALA A 281 15.03 16.43 -2.03
CA ALA A 281 14.21 16.38 -0.82
C ALA A 281 14.98 16.86 0.41
N ASP A 282 16.25 16.47 0.53
CA ASP A 282 17.12 16.74 1.67
C ASP A 282 17.26 18.23 2.01
N THR A 283 17.41 19.08 0.99
CA THR A 283 17.64 20.51 1.14
C THR A 283 16.38 21.36 1.03
N ASN A 284 15.24 20.72 0.71
CA ASN A 284 13.97 21.42 0.44
C ASN A 284 12.83 21.05 1.40
N SER A 285 13.16 20.38 2.51
CA SER A 285 12.19 19.96 3.53
C SER A 285 11.04 19.14 2.94
N ILE A 286 11.37 18.12 2.13
CA ILE A 286 10.39 17.24 1.48
C ILE A 286 10.61 15.81 2.00
N ILE A 287 9.61 15.25 2.65
CA ILE A 287 9.57 13.82 2.94
C ILE A 287 9.13 13.12 1.67
N VAL A 288 9.88 12.11 1.23
CA VAL A 288 9.51 11.32 0.05
C VAL A 288 9.10 9.91 0.48
N LEU A 289 7.88 9.53 0.18
CA LEU A 289 7.39 8.16 0.34
C LEU A 289 7.62 7.39 -0.96
N PHE A 290 8.17 6.19 -0.84
CA PHE A 290 8.36 5.23 -1.92
C PHE A 290 7.62 3.94 -1.58
N PRO A 291 6.29 3.90 -1.71
CA PRO A 291 5.53 2.66 -1.56
C PRO A 291 6.02 1.60 -2.54
N GLN A 292 5.89 0.32 -2.18
CA GLN A 292 6.42 -0.78 -2.96
C GLN A 292 5.34 -1.80 -3.30
N THR A 293 5.35 -2.26 -4.56
CA THR A 293 4.60 -3.42 -5.01
C THR A 293 5.49 -4.66 -5.00
N LYS A 294 4.88 -5.82 -5.18
CA LYS A 294 5.59 -7.09 -5.34
C LYS A 294 5.02 -7.91 -6.47
N VAL A 295 5.77 -8.93 -6.89
CA VAL A 295 5.31 -9.93 -7.84
C VAL A 295 4.07 -10.65 -7.29
N ASP A 296 3.02 -10.73 -8.12
CA ASP A 296 1.84 -11.58 -7.87
C ASP A 296 1.59 -12.45 -9.10
N ASN A 297 1.98 -13.70 -9.02
CA ASN A 297 1.82 -14.68 -10.10
C ASN A 297 0.41 -15.30 -10.16
N THR A 298 -0.49 -14.88 -9.28
CA THR A 298 -1.88 -15.32 -9.31
C THR A 298 -2.60 -14.68 -10.49
N SER A 299 -3.18 -15.49 -11.35
CA SER A 299 -4.04 -14.99 -12.44
C SER A 299 -5.32 -14.43 -11.86
N ARG A 300 -5.61 -13.17 -12.19
CA ARG A 300 -6.79 -12.43 -11.71
C ARG A 300 -7.57 -11.85 -12.87
N SER A 301 -8.89 -11.84 -12.76
CA SER A 301 -9.73 -11.11 -13.71
C SER A 301 -9.41 -9.62 -13.63
N THR A 302 -9.19 -8.99 -14.77
CA THR A 302 -8.87 -7.56 -14.87
C THR A 302 -9.98 -6.79 -15.58
N SER A 303 -10.04 -5.49 -15.37
CA SER A 303 -10.96 -4.62 -16.12
C SER A 303 -10.51 -4.41 -17.58
N ALA A 304 -9.24 -4.67 -17.88
CA ALA A 304 -8.62 -4.27 -19.16
C ALA A 304 -8.38 -5.41 -20.15
N SER A 305 -8.35 -6.67 -19.76
CA SER A 305 -8.03 -7.76 -20.71
C SER A 305 -8.12 -9.16 -20.10
N GLY A 306 -9.31 -9.62 -19.71
CA GLY A 306 -9.48 -10.97 -19.19
C GLY A 306 -8.67 -11.24 -17.92
N SER A 307 -8.15 -12.44 -17.76
CA SER A 307 -7.38 -12.83 -16.57
C SER A 307 -5.88 -12.76 -16.82
N LEU A 308 -5.18 -11.98 -16.01
CA LEU A 308 -3.74 -11.75 -16.07
C LEU A 308 -3.08 -11.88 -14.71
N ALA A 309 -1.85 -12.38 -14.66
CA ALA A 309 -0.97 -12.26 -13.51
C ALA A 309 -0.22 -10.92 -13.53
N ASN A 310 0.40 -10.55 -12.40
CA ASN A 310 1.27 -9.37 -12.28
C ASN A 310 2.72 -9.76 -11.95
N PRO A 311 3.43 -10.49 -12.86
CA PRO A 311 4.79 -10.97 -12.61
C PRO A 311 5.83 -9.85 -12.61
N ASN A 312 5.45 -8.66 -13.05
CA ASN A 312 6.31 -7.49 -13.17
C ASN A 312 6.16 -6.52 -11.99
N ALA A 313 5.41 -6.90 -10.95
CA ALA A 313 5.17 -6.02 -9.80
C ALA A 313 4.73 -4.61 -10.21
N CYS A 314 3.78 -4.52 -11.14
CA CYS A 314 3.21 -3.24 -11.57
C CYS A 314 2.20 -2.73 -10.54
N TRP A 315 2.01 -1.43 -10.47
CA TRP A 315 0.85 -0.83 -9.80
C TRP A 315 -0.45 -1.20 -10.51
N ASP A 316 -1.56 -1.23 -9.76
CA ASP A 316 -2.86 -1.57 -10.34
C ASP A 316 -3.43 -0.42 -11.18
N TRP A 317 -3.23 -0.51 -12.47
CA TRP A 317 -3.76 0.41 -13.46
C TRP A 317 -4.72 -0.24 -14.45
N ILE A 318 -4.95 -1.57 -14.28
CA ILE A 318 -5.83 -2.37 -15.15
C ILE A 318 -6.92 -3.14 -14.40
N GLY A 319 -6.95 -3.05 -13.05
CA GLY A 319 -7.96 -3.70 -12.21
C GLY A 319 -7.63 -5.12 -11.78
N TRP A 320 -6.36 -5.46 -11.53
CA TRP A 320 -5.98 -6.77 -10.95
C TRP A 320 -6.61 -7.01 -9.58
N TYR A 321 -6.78 -5.94 -8.79
CA TYR A 321 -7.20 -6.04 -7.39
C TYR A 321 -8.57 -5.43 -7.14
N GLY A 322 -9.40 -5.32 -8.17
CA GLY A 322 -10.78 -4.88 -8.09
C GLY A 322 -11.15 -3.87 -9.18
N THR A 323 -12.44 -3.86 -9.53
CA THR A 323 -12.99 -2.95 -10.56
C THR A 323 -12.95 -1.48 -10.16
N ASN A 324 -12.76 -1.20 -8.86
CA ASN A 324 -12.63 0.14 -8.29
C ASN A 324 -11.18 0.65 -8.21
N PHE A 325 -10.24 0.00 -8.90
CA PHE A 325 -8.78 0.24 -8.83
C PHE A 325 -8.39 1.72 -9.00
N ALA A 326 -9.13 2.49 -9.76
CA ALA A 326 -8.89 3.91 -10.02
C ALA A 326 -9.73 4.85 -9.13
N GLN A 327 -10.45 4.32 -8.14
CA GLN A 327 -11.30 5.07 -7.20
C GLN A 327 -10.65 5.14 -5.81
N LYS A 328 -11.18 6.02 -4.93
CA LYS A 328 -10.68 6.14 -3.53
C LYS A 328 -10.68 4.81 -2.78
N ALA A 329 -11.66 3.95 -3.03
CA ALA A 329 -11.77 2.64 -2.41
C ALA A 329 -10.90 1.55 -3.06
N GLY A 330 -10.16 1.85 -4.12
CA GLY A 330 -9.18 0.93 -4.70
C GLY A 330 -8.10 0.56 -3.67
N THR A 331 -7.80 -0.73 -3.51
CA THR A 331 -7.02 -1.20 -2.35
C THR A 331 -5.60 -0.63 -2.31
N GLN A 332 -4.93 -0.47 -3.45
CA GLN A 332 -3.62 0.18 -3.50
C GLN A 332 -3.74 1.71 -3.36
N MET A 333 -4.80 2.33 -3.90
CA MET A 333 -5.09 3.75 -3.75
C MET A 333 -5.29 4.12 -2.27
N ALA A 334 -6.14 3.36 -1.58
CA ALA A 334 -6.44 3.56 -0.16
C ALA A 334 -5.19 3.33 0.72
N ALA A 335 -4.36 2.33 0.39
CA ALA A 335 -3.12 2.07 1.10
C ALA A 335 -2.14 3.24 1.01
N ILE A 336 -1.90 3.79 -0.19
CA ILE A 336 -1.01 4.95 -0.38
C ILE A 336 -1.57 6.18 0.35
N LYS A 337 -2.89 6.41 0.26
CA LYS A 337 -3.55 7.50 1.00
C LYS A 337 -3.33 7.36 2.52
N ALA A 338 -3.48 6.15 3.07
CA ALA A 338 -3.27 5.88 4.49
C ALA A 338 -1.80 6.08 4.92
N MET A 339 -0.82 5.80 4.04
CA MET A 339 0.59 6.11 4.29
C MET A 339 0.82 7.63 4.34
N VAL A 340 0.21 8.40 3.43
CA VAL A 340 0.26 9.86 3.45
C VAL A 340 -0.39 10.41 4.72
N ASP A 341 -1.54 9.89 5.12
CA ASP A 341 -2.22 10.30 6.36
C ASP A 341 -1.34 10.01 7.57
N ARG A 342 -0.75 8.81 7.62
CA ARG A 342 0.13 8.44 8.73
C ARG A 342 1.35 9.34 8.84
N VAL A 343 2.04 9.61 7.74
CA VAL A 343 3.23 10.46 7.75
C VAL A 343 2.89 11.91 8.10
N SER A 344 1.66 12.35 7.80
CA SER A 344 1.18 13.71 8.07
C SER A 344 0.50 13.88 9.42
N SER A 345 0.30 12.82 10.19
CA SER A 345 -0.43 12.87 11.47
C SER A 345 0.36 13.50 12.63
N GLY A 346 1.63 13.85 12.40
CA GLY A 346 2.46 14.60 13.37
C GLY A 346 2.35 16.12 13.23
N SER A 347 1.48 16.64 12.37
CA SER A 347 1.28 18.08 12.16
C SER A 347 0.60 18.71 13.38
N GLY A 348 1.38 19.28 14.26
CA GLY A 348 0.84 19.90 15.48
C GLY A 348 1.86 20.40 16.49
N SER A 349 2.95 21.07 16.07
CA SER A 349 3.74 21.91 16.99
C SER A 349 4.57 22.93 16.22
N GLY A 350 3.94 24.00 15.80
CA GLY A 350 4.63 25.15 15.16
C GLY A 350 3.68 26.31 14.90
N GLY A 351 3.47 27.18 15.89
CA GLY A 351 3.11 28.59 15.79
C GLY A 351 1.86 28.98 15.02
N GLY A 352 0.70 28.81 15.62
CA GLY A 352 -0.54 29.47 15.22
C GLY A 352 -1.63 29.06 16.20
N SER A 353 -2.13 30.00 16.97
CA SER A 353 -3.16 29.84 18.00
C SER A 353 -4.43 29.17 17.43
N GLY A 354 -4.48 27.85 17.53
CA GLY A 354 -5.61 27.00 17.22
C GLY A 354 -5.26 25.64 17.80
N GLY A 355 -5.65 25.39 19.05
CA GLY A 355 -5.28 24.20 19.80
C GLY A 355 -5.66 22.92 19.06
N THR A 356 -4.71 22.17 18.54
CA THR A 356 -4.87 20.75 18.31
C THR A 356 -4.78 20.05 19.66
N THR A 357 -5.91 20.00 20.36
CA THR A 357 -6.07 19.06 21.44
C THR A 357 -6.02 17.64 20.81
N THR A 358 -4.90 16.91 21.03
CA THR A 358 -4.96 15.45 20.95
C THR A 358 -6.18 15.05 21.79
N LEU A 359 -7.21 14.50 21.11
CA LEU A 359 -8.43 14.12 21.82
C LEU A 359 -8.06 13.24 23.01
N ALA A 360 -8.54 13.64 24.18
CA ALA A 360 -8.30 12.87 25.39
C ALA A 360 -8.81 11.44 25.22
N ALA A 361 -8.20 10.51 25.91
CA ALA A 361 -8.72 9.16 25.98
C ALA A 361 -10.14 9.17 26.56
N PRO A 362 -11.12 8.49 25.96
CA PRO A 362 -12.44 8.35 26.57
C PRO A 362 -12.32 7.78 27.99
N THR A 363 -13.04 8.39 28.94
CA THR A 363 -13.10 7.93 30.33
C THR A 363 -14.42 7.22 30.62
N GLY A 364 -14.52 6.54 31.73
CA GLY A 364 -15.77 5.87 32.13
C GLY A 364 -16.18 4.72 31.20
N VAL A 365 -15.21 4.12 30.47
CA VAL A 365 -15.51 2.98 29.60
C VAL A 365 -15.97 1.80 30.47
N ALA A 366 -17.18 1.33 30.22
CA ALA A 366 -17.82 0.25 30.96
C ALA A 366 -18.64 -0.66 30.04
N THR A 367 -18.77 -1.91 30.43
CA THR A 367 -19.62 -2.90 29.73
C THR A 367 -20.96 -3.05 30.44
N SER A 368 -22.03 -3.25 29.68
CA SER A 368 -23.38 -3.46 30.19
C SER A 368 -24.21 -4.32 29.23
N ASN A 369 -25.44 -4.67 29.62
CA ASN A 369 -26.41 -5.36 28.77
C ASN A 369 -25.83 -6.59 28.04
N ALA A 370 -25.05 -7.41 28.79
CA ALA A 370 -24.47 -8.63 28.27
C ALA A 370 -25.59 -9.63 27.91
N THR A 371 -25.51 -10.18 26.69
CA THR A 371 -26.29 -11.33 26.25
C THR A 371 -25.36 -12.49 25.91
N THR A 372 -25.88 -13.56 25.33
CA THR A 372 -25.06 -14.69 24.86
C THR A 372 -24.19 -14.33 23.64
N THR A 373 -24.54 -13.27 22.89
CA THR A 373 -23.85 -12.92 21.60
C THR A 373 -23.59 -11.44 21.46
N THR A 374 -23.95 -10.60 22.42
CA THR A 374 -23.74 -9.14 22.36
C THR A 374 -23.24 -8.57 23.70
N MET A 375 -22.57 -7.41 23.62
CA MET A 375 -22.16 -6.60 24.76
C MET A 375 -22.33 -5.13 24.39
N GLN A 376 -22.92 -4.34 25.28
CA GLN A 376 -22.93 -2.89 25.14
C GLN A 376 -21.70 -2.27 25.83
N ILE A 377 -21.01 -1.39 25.15
CA ILE A 377 -19.89 -0.61 25.66
C ILE A 377 -20.36 0.84 25.74
N ASN A 378 -20.14 1.51 26.88
CA ASN A 378 -20.50 2.89 27.13
C ASN A 378 -19.27 3.67 27.58
N TRP A 379 -19.23 4.98 27.32
CA TRP A 379 -18.14 5.85 27.73
C TRP A 379 -18.60 7.30 27.88
N ASN A 380 -17.77 8.13 28.52
CA ASN A 380 -18.02 9.56 28.63
C ASN A 380 -17.63 10.28 27.33
N ALA A 381 -18.40 11.30 26.96
CA ALA A 381 -18.09 12.15 25.80
C ALA A 381 -16.72 12.82 25.97
N VAL A 382 -15.98 12.90 24.88
CA VAL A 382 -14.69 13.59 24.79
C VAL A 382 -14.90 14.92 24.07
N SER A 383 -14.49 16.02 24.71
CA SER A 383 -14.59 17.35 24.08
C SER A 383 -13.78 17.41 22.79
N GLY A 384 -14.41 17.87 21.70
CA GLY A 384 -13.80 17.94 20.37
C GLY A 384 -13.88 16.64 19.55
N ALA A 385 -14.42 15.54 20.12
CA ALA A 385 -14.65 14.32 19.35
C ALA A 385 -15.84 14.48 18.41
N ALA A 386 -15.63 14.14 17.14
CA ALA A 386 -16.69 14.02 16.14
C ALA A 386 -17.27 12.60 16.09
N SER A 387 -16.49 11.60 16.50
CA SER A 387 -16.88 10.18 16.52
C SER A 387 -15.96 9.35 17.41
N TYR A 388 -16.27 8.06 17.51
CA TYR A 388 -15.51 7.09 18.30
C TYR A 388 -15.28 5.81 17.52
N ASN A 389 -14.17 5.14 17.81
CA ASN A 389 -13.85 3.80 17.34
C ASN A 389 -13.69 2.85 18.52
N VAL A 390 -14.35 1.69 18.43
CA VAL A 390 -14.36 0.66 19.48
C VAL A 390 -13.50 -0.52 19.02
N TYR A 391 -12.66 -0.99 19.93
CA TYR A 391 -11.71 -2.08 19.68
C TYR A 391 -11.98 -3.21 20.66
N ARG A 392 -12.17 -4.43 20.16
CA ARG A 392 -12.27 -5.67 20.95
C ARG A 392 -10.97 -6.46 20.80
N ASN A 393 -10.30 -6.78 21.92
CA ASN A 393 -9.02 -7.49 21.92
C ASN A 393 -8.02 -6.87 20.92
N ALA A 394 -7.91 -5.54 20.92
CA ALA A 394 -7.10 -4.70 20.03
C ALA A 394 -7.55 -4.64 18.55
N ASN A 395 -8.62 -5.32 18.14
CA ASN A 395 -9.16 -5.25 16.78
C ASN A 395 -10.37 -4.31 16.73
N LYS A 396 -10.41 -3.40 15.75
CA LYS A 396 -11.53 -2.49 15.53
C LYS A 396 -12.80 -3.27 15.17
N THR A 397 -13.91 -2.99 15.85
CA THR A 397 -15.18 -3.71 15.68
C THR A 397 -16.22 -2.94 14.88
N ASN A 398 -16.24 -1.59 14.98
CA ASN A 398 -17.20 -0.79 14.23
C ASN A 398 -16.72 -0.53 12.80
N ALA A 399 -17.55 -0.86 11.81
CA ALA A 399 -17.27 -0.59 10.40
C ALA A 399 -17.41 0.91 10.04
N LEU A 400 -18.37 1.61 10.68
CA LEU A 400 -18.61 3.05 10.53
C LEU A 400 -18.26 3.77 11.83
N PRO A 401 -17.87 5.05 11.78
CA PRO A 401 -17.64 5.86 12.98
C PRO A 401 -18.88 5.91 13.87
N VAL A 402 -18.71 5.74 15.16
CA VAL A 402 -19.78 5.81 16.17
C VAL A 402 -19.90 7.25 16.65
N THR A 403 -21.03 7.91 16.44
CA THR A 403 -21.26 9.29 16.89
C THR A 403 -21.89 9.37 18.29
N ALA A 404 -22.45 8.27 18.78
CA ALA A 404 -22.95 8.15 20.13
C ALA A 404 -21.83 7.80 21.13
N THR A 405 -22.11 7.90 22.41
CA THR A 405 -21.22 7.48 23.50
C THR A 405 -21.49 6.05 23.97
N SER A 406 -22.10 5.24 23.13
CA SER A 406 -22.33 3.81 23.34
C SER A 406 -22.26 3.05 22.03
N PHE A 407 -21.89 1.77 22.11
CA PHE A 407 -21.81 0.85 20.98
C PHE A 407 -22.20 -0.55 21.43
N THR A 408 -22.99 -1.25 20.64
CA THR A 408 -23.30 -2.67 20.90
C THR A 408 -22.45 -3.53 19.97
N ASP A 409 -21.51 -4.26 20.57
CA ASP A 409 -20.69 -5.25 19.86
C ASP A 409 -21.47 -6.57 19.76
N THR A 410 -21.42 -7.19 18.60
CA THR A 410 -22.22 -8.37 18.24
C THR A 410 -21.35 -9.52 17.75
N GLY A 411 -21.93 -10.71 17.60
CA GLY A 411 -21.19 -11.88 17.12
C GLY A 411 -20.21 -12.45 18.14
N LEU A 412 -20.47 -12.24 19.40
CA LEU A 412 -19.68 -12.76 20.50
C LEU A 412 -20.03 -14.23 20.80
N ALA A 413 -19.10 -14.99 21.34
CA ALA A 413 -19.35 -16.34 21.86
C ALA A 413 -19.96 -16.25 23.28
N ALA A 414 -20.85 -17.18 23.63
CA ALA A 414 -21.45 -17.25 24.96
C ALA A 414 -20.41 -17.57 26.04
N ALA A 415 -20.64 -17.13 27.25
CA ALA A 415 -19.77 -17.34 28.42
C ALA A 415 -18.29 -17.02 28.19
N THR A 416 -18.03 -16.05 27.35
CA THR A 416 -16.66 -15.68 26.93
C THR A 416 -16.33 -14.26 27.38
N GLN A 417 -15.14 -14.09 27.97
CA GLN A 417 -14.64 -12.80 28.39
C GLN A 417 -13.93 -12.10 27.20
N TYR A 418 -14.22 -10.81 27.04
CA TYR A 418 -13.60 -9.92 26.07
C TYR A 418 -13.12 -8.64 26.75
N SER A 419 -12.19 -7.94 26.09
CA SER A 419 -11.68 -6.65 26.52
C SER A 419 -11.95 -5.61 25.43
N TRP A 420 -12.47 -4.43 25.81
CA TRP A 420 -12.73 -3.33 24.89
C TRP A 420 -11.98 -2.08 25.28
N THR A 421 -11.47 -1.37 24.28
CA THR A 421 -10.98 0.01 24.40
C THR A 421 -11.71 0.89 23.40
N VAL A 422 -11.81 2.18 23.70
CA VAL A 422 -12.44 3.18 22.83
C VAL A 422 -11.46 4.29 22.55
N ARG A 423 -11.45 4.80 21.30
CA ARG A 423 -10.71 5.98 20.89
C ARG A 423 -11.68 7.03 20.39
N ALA A 424 -11.51 8.27 20.82
CA ALA A 424 -12.19 9.41 20.23
C ALA A 424 -11.52 9.77 18.92
N ALA A 425 -12.29 10.18 17.91
CA ALA A 425 -11.78 10.65 16.62
C ALA A 425 -12.34 12.04 16.31
N ASP A 426 -11.51 12.90 15.71
CA ASP A 426 -11.89 14.25 15.27
C ASP A 426 -12.75 14.21 13.98
N ALA A 427 -13.11 15.37 13.44
CA ALA A 427 -13.90 15.49 12.23
C ALA A 427 -13.19 14.94 10.97
N ASN A 428 -11.86 14.75 11.03
CA ASN A 428 -11.06 14.14 9.97
C ASN A 428 -10.84 12.65 10.18
N GLY A 429 -11.39 12.07 11.26
CA GLY A 429 -11.22 10.66 11.62
C GLY A 429 -9.89 10.35 12.33
N VAL A 430 -9.14 11.38 12.75
CA VAL A 430 -7.87 11.18 13.49
C VAL A 430 -8.18 10.77 14.91
N GLU A 431 -7.67 9.60 15.32
CA GLU A 431 -7.91 9.04 16.65
C GLU A 431 -6.98 9.64 17.70
N GLY A 432 -7.56 9.92 18.86
CA GLY A 432 -6.83 10.23 20.08
C GLY A 432 -6.30 8.98 20.81
N ALA A 433 -5.86 9.18 22.05
CA ALA A 433 -5.37 8.09 22.88
C ALA A 433 -6.47 7.05 23.16
N ALA A 434 -6.06 5.78 23.32
CA ALA A 434 -6.98 4.72 23.72
C ALA A 434 -7.41 4.90 25.19
N SER A 435 -8.65 4.58 25.48
CA SER A 435 -9.15 4.48 26.86
C SER A 435 -8.43 3.39 27.67
N ALA A 436 -8.61 3.41 28.97
CA ALA A 436 -8.44 2.20 29.77
C ALA A 436 -9.33 1.08 29.22
N ALA A 437 -8.88 -0.16 29.37
CA ALA A 437 -9.64 -1.32 28.91
C ALA A 437 -10.80 -1.62 29.87
N ALA A 438 -12.00 -1.86 29.32
CA ALA A 438 -13.14 -2.41 30.04
C ALA A 438 -13.30 -3.88 29.66
N THR A 439 -13.47 -4.75 30.65
CA THR A 439 -13.70 -6.18 30.42
C THR A 439 -15.13 -6.54 30.70
N GLY A 440 -15.67 -7.53 29.99
CA GLY A 440 -17.01 -8.06 30.24
C GLY A 440 -17.12 -9.50 29.75
N THR A 441 -18.00 -10.26 30.36
CA THR A 441 -18.27 -11.67 30.02
C THR A 441 -19.69 -11.77 29.46
N THR A 442 -19.85 -12.37 28.28
CA THR A 442 -21.17 -12.68 27.73
C THR A 442 -21.91 -13.70 28.60
N THR A 443 -23.25 -13.64 28.64
CA THR A 443 -24.07 -14.57 29.39
C THR A 443 -24.17 -15.94 28.74
N GLY A 444 -24.74 -16.92 29.46
CA GLY A 444 -24.99 -18.30 28.98
C GLY A 444 -23.91 -19.28 29.42
N SER A 445 -24.10 -20.53 29.04
CA SER A 445 -23.10 -21.58 29.27
C SER A 445 -22.07 -21.58 28.11
N ALA A 446 -20.80 -21.78 28.43
CA ALA A 446 -19.77 -22.00 27.39
C ALA A 446 -20.22 -23.17 26.51
N PRO A 447 -20.01 -23.10 25.19
CA PRO A 447 -20.22 -24.28 24.35
C PRO A 447 -19.42 -25.45 24.94
N PRO A 448 -19.96 -26.67 24.97
CA PRO A 448 -19.21 -27.82 25.44
C PRO A 448 -17.91 -27.91 24.58
N PRO A 449 -16.79 -28.32 25.18
CA PRO A 449 -15.55 -28.48 24.45
C PRO A 449 -15.80 -29.35 23.23
N ALA A 450 -15.31 -28.92 22.08
CA ALA A 450 -15.54 -29.64 20.85
C ALA A 450 -14.97 -31.06 20.96
N THR A 451 -15.82 -32.07 20.80
CA THR A 451 -15.39 -33.46 20.83
C THR A 451 -14.63 -33.78 19.55
N CYS A 452 -13.40 -34.25 19.70
CA CYS A 452 -12.55 -34.61 18.57
C CYS A 452 -12.33 -36.11 18.51
N TYR A 453 -12.21 -36.59 17.29
CA TYR A 453 -11.97 -37.98 16.97
C TYR A 453 -10.80 -38.06 15.99
N THR A 454 -9.69 -38.65 16.39
CA THR A 454 -8.57 -38.98 15.51
C THR A 454 -8.59 -40.48 15.25
N SER A 455 -8.77 -40.85 14.01
CA SER A 455 -8.87 -42.26 13.60
C SER A 455 -8.53 -42.44 12.13
N SER A 456 -8.36 -43.67 11.68
CA SER A 456 -8.29 -43.94 10.25
C SER A 456 -9.61 -43.61 9.54
N ASN A 457 -9.51 -43.25 8.26
CA ASN A 457 -10.69 -42.92 7.46
C ASN A 457 -11.71 -44.07 7.42
N TYR A 458 -11.25 -45.34 7.41
CA TYR A 458 -12.09 -46.54 7.56
C TYR A 458 -12.83 -46.52 8.91
N ALA A 459 -12.12 -46.25 10.00
CA ALA A 459 -12.73 -46.23 11.32
C ALA A 459 -13.73 -45.08 11.50
N HIS A 460 -13.53 -43.94 10.84
CA HIS A 460 -14.50 -42.86 10.85
C HIS A 460 -15.80 -43.24 10.14
N THR A 461 -15.74 -43.96 9.03
CA THR A 461 -16.96 -44.46 8.33
C THR A 461 -17.68 -45.52 9.16
N THR A 462 -16.97 -46.45 9.76
CA THR A 462 -17.56 -47.52 10.64
C THR A 462 -18.24 -46.89 11.87
N ALA A 463 -17.68 -45.78 12.40
CA ALA A 463 -18.25 -45.07 13.53
C ALA A 463 -19.33 -44.03 13.14
N GLY A 464 -19.75 -43.98 11.87
CA GLY A 464 -20.81 -43.08 11.40
C GLY A 464 -20.45 -41.60 11.38
N ARG A 465 -19.15 -41.23 11.50
CA ARG A 465 -18.65 -39.86 11.46
C ARG A 465 -18.28 -39.40 10.05
N ALA A 466 -18.21 -40.34 9.11
CA ALA A 466 -17.89 -40.06 7.72
C ALA A 466 -18.68 -41.00 6.80
N THR A 467 -18.73 -40.69 5.51
CA THR A 467 -19.28 -41.51 4.44
C THR A 467 -18.19 -41.89 3.44
N GLN A 468 -18.37 -42.95 2.70
CA GLN A 468 -17.45 -43.40 1.66
C GLN A 468 -18.13 -43.28 0.29
N SER A 469 -17.40 -42.76 -0.70
CA SER A 469 -17.82 -42.71 -2.10
C SER A 469 -16.61 -42.69 -3.02
N GLY A 470 -16.62 -43.51 -4.10
CA GLY A 470 -15.57 -43.54 -5.12
C GLY A 470 -14.16 -43.84 -4.58
N GLY A 471 -14.04 -44.60 -3.47
CA GLY A 471 -12.73 -44.92 -2.87
C GLY A 471 -12.20 -43.83 -1.91
N TYR A 472 -12.95 -42.74 -1.74
CA TYR A 472 -12.62 -41.62 -0.82
C TYR A 472 -13.58 -41.54 0.36
N THR A 473 -13.16 -40.87 1.40
CA THR A 473 -13.91 -40.64 2.63
C THR A 473 -14.30 -39.17 2.76
N TYR A 474 -15.52 -38.88 3.21
CA TYR A 474 -16.05 -37.51 3.38
C TYR A 474 -16.64 -37.35 4.78
N ALA A 475 -16.26 -36.26 5.45
CA ALA A 475 -16.76 -35.96 6.80
C ALA A 475 -18.28 -35.73 6.76
N LYS A 476 -19.03 -36.42 7.64
CA LYS A 476 -20.48 -36.35 7.67
C LYS A 476 -20.94 -34.94 8.07
N GLY A 477 -21.86 -34.37 7.33
CA GLY A 477 -22.39 -33.02 7.52
C GLY A 477 -21.63 -31.98 6.69
N SER A 478 -20.32 -31.80 6.85
CA SER A 478 -19.53 -30.83 6.08
C SER A 478 -19.18 -31.28 4.68
N ASN A 479 -19.22 -32.57 4.40
CA ASN A 479 -18.82 -33.19 3.16
C ASN A 479 -17.35 -32.90 2.72
N GLN A 480 -16.50 -32.55 3.68
CA GLN A 480 -15.06 -32.31 3.41
C GLN A 480 -14.38 -33.66 3.06
N ASN A 481 -13.55 -33.63 2.01
CA ASN A 481 -12.79 -34.79 1.57
C ASN A 481 -11.65 -35.08 2.55
N MET A 482 -11.65 -36.25 3.17
CA MET A 482 -10.67 -36.75 4.14
C MET A 482 -9.54 -37.57 3.49
N GLY A 483 -9.56 -37.78 2.18
CA GLY A 483 -8.62 -38.63 1.48
C GLY A 483 -9.13 -40.08 1.27
N LEU A 484 -8.20 -40.96 0.98
CA LEU A 484 -8.51 -42.37 0.64
C LEU A 484 -9.21 -43.13 1.78
N TRP A 485 -10.17 -43.93 1.41
CA TRP A 485 -10.87 -44.82 2.34
C TRP A 485 -10.03 -46.09 2.60
N ASN A 486 -9.26 -46.06 3.67
CA ASN A 486 -8.39 -47.15 4.09
C ASN A 486 -8.10 -47.07 5.61
N THR A 487 -7.37 -48.01 6.15
CA THR A 487 -6.97 -48.11 7.55
C THR A 487 -5.68 -47.31 7.88
N PHE A 488 -5.00 -46.78 6.88
CA PHE A 488 -3.69 -46.12 7.03
C PHE A 488 -3.79 -44.59 6.99
N THR A 489 -4.75 -44.04 6.23
CA THR A 489 -5.01 -42.58 6.19
C THR A 489 -5.75 -42.16 7.44
N THR A 490 -5.11 -41.39 8.31
CA THR A 490 -5.67 -40.92 9.56
C THR A 490 -6.11 -39.44 9.43
N THR A 491 -7.30 -39.13 9.94
CA THR A 491 -7.85 -37.78 9.95
C THR A 491 -8.34 -37.43 11.34
N THR A 492 -8.22 -36.17 11.74
CA THR A 492 -8.89 -35.66 12.96
C THR A 492 -10.17 -34.94 12.55
N LEU A 493 -11.29 -35.37 13.10
CA LEU A 493 -12.61 -34.77 12.94
C LEU A 493 -13.04 -34.10 14.22
N LYS A 494 -13.46 -32.86 14.09
CA LYS A 494 -14.08 -32.04 15.14
C LYS A 494 -15.60 -32.06 14.97
N MET A 495 -16.34 -32.50 15.99
CA MET A 495 -17.80 -32.42 16.01
C MET A 495 -18.23 -30.98 16.36
N THR A 496 -18.91 -30.30 15.44
CA THR A 496 -19.40 -28.94 15.59
C THR A 496 -20.92 -28.82 15.69
N GLY A 497 -21.61 -29.96 15.59
CA GLY A 497 -23.05 -30.09 15.71
C GLY A 497 -23.47 -31.55 15.75
N THR A 498 -24.73 -31.83 16.02
CA THR A 498 -25.26 -33.21 16.04
C THR A 498 -25.05 -33.86 14.67
N ASN A 499 -24.22 -34.90 14.60
CA ASN A 499 -23.83 -35.58 13.35
C ASN A 499 -23.18 -34.66 12.31
N TYR A 500 -22.57 -33.55 12.74
CA TYR A 500 -21.86 -32.62 11.84
C TYR A 500 -20.38 -32.55 12.24
N TYR A 501 -19.51 -32.96 11.32
CA TYR A 501 -18.08 -33.09 11.54
C TYR A 501 -17.31 -32.25 10.50
N VAL A 502 -16.24 -31.60 10.94
CA VAL A 502 -15.29 -30.87 10.09
C VAL A 502 -13.88 -31.39 10.32
N ILE A 503 -13.05 -31.37 9.29
CA ILE A 503 -11.63 -31.68 9.44
C ILE A 503 -10.98 -30.55 10.23
N GLY A 504 -10.20 -30.85 11.26
CA GLY A 504 -9.49 -29.85 12.05
C GLY A 504 -8.77 -30.43 13.25
N THR A 505 -7.80 -29.66 13.76
CA THR A 505 -7.09 -29.97 14.99
C THR A 505 -7.93 -29.54 16.19
N CYS A 506 -7.77 -30.25 17.31
CA CYS A 506 -8.29 -29.87 18.59
C CYS A 506 -7.21 -29.25 19.47
N PRO A 507 -7.56 -28.30 20.36
CA PRO A 507 -6.61 -27.74 21.30
C PRO A 507 -6.02 -28.77 22.24
#